data_b3cecfb7a2f46338da340bb3a4543978
#
_entry.id   b3cecfb7a2f46338da340bb3a4543978
#
_cell.length_a   1.000
_cell.length_b   1.000
_cell.length_c   1.000
_cell.angle_alpha   90.00
_cell.angle_beta   90.00
_cell.angle_gamma   90.00
#
_symmetry.space_group_name_H-M   'P 1'
#
loop_
_entity.id
_entity.type
_entity.pdbx_description
1 polymer ?
#
loop_
_entity_poly.entity_id
_entity_poly.type
_entity_poly.pdbx_seq_one_letter_code
_entity_poly.pdbx_strand_id
1 'polypeptide(L)'
;MTRVRMVTGGPAGAVAILLAIGAPSGATAKKAAPAPATAVLRIYLARHGQTDWNAEHRLQGANDTHLNGTGRAQAEKLAARLAGVHFDAVYSSNLARSRETAEIAHGGVPIDSLADLNERDFGKFQGFVVGSDSATTAEYERRKDAPGDDLDGGESLEQHFARVRRALEGIRRAHPTGTILIVGHGLTNQLILRDLLGLTWEKSNAISQANDELYMIEVGGGRAPRLWKWIGPENLKDL
;
A
#
# COMPACT_ATOMS: atom_id res chain seq x y z
N MET A 1 9.17 0.64 52.08
CA MET A 1 9.39 1.33 53.36
C MET A 1 10.78 1.96 53.35
N THR A 2 10.89 3.22 52.99
CA THR A 2 12.16 3.94 52.90
C THR A 2 12.16 5.03 53.96
N ARG A 3 13.07 4.94 54.89
CA ARG A 3 13.21 5.87 56.04
C ARG A 3 13.77 7.20 55.59
N VAL A 4 13.04 8.26 55.87
CA VAL A 4 13.51 9.65 55.78
C VAL A 4 14.26 10.00 57.10
N ARG A 5 15.47 10.50 56.98
CA ARG A 5 16.25 11.07 58.10
C ARG A 5 16.21 12.60 57.96
N MET A 6 15.54 13.26 58.89
CA MET A 6 15.61 14.71 59.01
C MET A 6 16.87 15.10 59.79
N VAL A 7 17.58 16.09 59.28
CA VAL A 7 18.63 16.83 60.02
C VAL A 7 18.14 18.25 60.14
N THR A 8 17.96 18.72 61.38
CA THR A 8 17.62 20.13 61.79
C THR A 8 18.88 20.85 62.16
N GLY A 9 19.03 22.13 61.74
CA GLY A 9 19.93 23.05 62.42
C GLY A 9 20.52 24.15 61.52
N GLY A 10 20.04 25.44 61.73
CA GLY A 10 20.78 26.64 61.49
C GLY A 10 20.36 27.53 60.30
N PRO A 11 20.43 28.86 60.46
CA PRO A 11 19.64 29.76 59.62
C PRO A 11 20.33 30.18 58.32
N ALA A 12 19.49 30.45 57.30
CA ALA A 12 19.80 31.13 56.03
C ALA A 12 20.72 30.37 55.02
N GLY A 13 20.13 29.60 54.19
CA GLY A 13 20.83 29.04 53.01
C GLY A 13 19.81 28.38 52.11
N ALA A 14 19.73 28.85 50.86
CA ALA A 14 18.85 28.32 49.84
C ALA A 14 19.10 26.83 49.63
N VAL A 15 18.06 26.02 49.80
CA VAL A 15 18.10 24.57 49.51
C VAL A 15 17.91 24.38 48.00
N ALA A 16 18.98 24.07 47.31
CA ALA A 16 18.91 23.58 45.93
C ALA A 16 18.53 22.09 45.97
N ILE A 17 17.30 21.78 45.55
CA ILE A 17 16.89 20.41 45.35
C ILE A 17 17.47 19.93 44.01
N LEU A 18 18.54 19.15 44.05
CA LEU A 18 19.02 18.41 42.90
C LEU A 18 18.09 17.19 42.66
N LEU A 19 17.16 17.37 41.75
CA LEU A 19 16.42 16.21 41.17
C LEU A 19 17.38 15.46 40.25
N ALA A 20 17.88 14.32 40.69
CA ALA A 20 18.55 13.36 39.81
C ALA A 20 17.51 12.76 38.87
N ILE A 21 17.41 13.33 37.69
CA ILE A 21 16.65 12.75 36.60
C ILE A 21 17.46 11.54 36.09
N GLY A 22 17.02 10.35 36.47
CA GLY A 22 17.54 9.11 35.92
C GLY A 22 17.37 9.14 34.41
N ALA A 23 18.47 9.11 33.65
CA ALA A 23 18.46 8.99 32.21
C ALA A 23 17.72 7.69 31.82
N PRO A 24 16.82 7.72 30.82
CA PRO A 24 16.24 6.50 30.33
C PRO A 24 17.36 5.66 29.71
N SER A 25 17.47 4.41 30.16
CA SER A 25 18.35 3.39 29.57
C SER A 25 18.07 3.34 28.08
N GLY A 26 19.04 3.78 27.26
CA GLY A 26 18.98 3.75 25.82
C GLY A 26 18.84 2.31 25.36
N ALA A 27 17.64 1.89 25.01
CA ALA A 27 17.45 0.72 24.19
C ALA A 27 18.10 1.01 22.85
N THR A 28 19.31 0.50 22.63
CA THR A 28 19.97 0.50 21.33
C THR A 28 19.08 -0.31 20.40
N ALA A 29 18.40 0.39 19.50
CA ALA A 29 17.70 -0.25 18.39
C ALA A 29 18.72 -1.12 17.64
N LYS A 30 18.57 -2.44 17.76
CA LYS A 30 19.40 -3.41 17.08
C LYS A 30 19.24 -3.15 15.58
N LYS A 31 20.23 -2.56 14.94
CA LYS A 31 20.24 -2.35 13.49
C LYS A 31 20.00 -3.72 12.85
N ALA A 32 18.89 -3.88 12.15
CA ALA A 32 18.57 -5.12 11.46
C ALA A 32 19.76 -5.49 10.56
N ALA A 33 20.21 -6.74 10.67
CA ALA A 33 21.28 -7.23 9.80
C ALA A 33 20.81 -7.12 8.34
N PRO A 34 21.68 -6.76 7.39
CA PRO A 34 21.34 -6.75 5.98
C PRO A 34 20.88 -8.16 5.58
N ALA A 35 19.76 -8.23 4.86
CA ALA A 35 19.26 -9.49 4.33
C ALA A 35 20.34 -10.18 3.47
N PRO A 36 20.44 -11.51 3.50
CA PRO A 36 21.44 -12.22 2.70
C PRO A 36 21.26 -11.88 1.21
N ALA A 37 22.36 -11.80 0.46
CA ALA A 37 22.39 -11.39 -0.95
C ALA A 37 21.51 -12.25 -1.88
N THR A 38 20.98 -13.39 -1.41
CA THR A 38 20.06 -14.29 -2.10
C THR A 38 18.59 -14.11 -1.71
N ALA A 39 18.32 -13.20 -0.77
CA ALA A 39 16.97 -13.00 -0.23
C ALA A 39 16.09 -12.28 -1.26
N VAL A 40 15.03 -12.94 -1.73
CA VAL A 40 14.07 -12.41 -2.70
C VAL A 40 12.70 -12.33 -2.05
N LEU A 41 12.05 -11.18 -2.18
CA LEU A 41 10.64 -11.00 -1.90
C LEU A 41 9.87 -11.06 -3.23
N ARG A 42 8.88 -11.95 -3.30
CA ARG A 42 7.97 -12.09 -4.42
C ARG A 42 6.63 -11.49 -4.06
N ILE A 43 6.19 -10.52 -4.84
CA ILE A 43 4.93 -9.80 -4.62
C ILE A 43 3.97 -10.13 -5.76
N TYR A 44 2.85 -10.75 -5.43
CA TYR A 44 1.70 -10.85 -6.32
C TYR A 44 0.84 -9.61 -6.11
N LEU A 45 0.64 -8.82 -7.17
CA LEU A 45 -0.06 -7.55 -7.13
C LEU A 45 -1.32 -7.63 -7.97
N ALA A 46 -2.46 -7.72 -7.30
CA ALA A 46 -3.79 -7.76 -7.90
C ALA A 46 -4.51 -6.43 -7.74
N ARG A 47 -5.36 -6.08 -8.69
CA ARG A 47 -6.36 -5.03 -8.55
C ARG A 47 -7.64 -5.66 -8.02
N HIS A 48 -8.42 -4.90 -7.22
CA HIS A 48 -9.75 -5.32 -6.78
C HIS A 48 -10.66 -5.69 -7.97
N GLY A 49 -11.59 -6.62 -7.78
CA GLY A 49 -12.59 -7.00 -8.77
C GLY A 49 -13.53 -5.84 -9.15
N GLN A 50 -14.26 -5.99 -10.23
CA GLN A 50 -15.16 -4.96 -10.74
C GLN A 50 -16.21 -4.54 -9.70
N THR A 51 -16.52 -3.24 -9.65
CA THR A 51 -17.65 -2.64 -8.96
C THR A 51 -18.63 -2.07 -9.99
N ASP A 52 -19.86 -1.71 -9.57
CA ASP A 52 -20.80 -1.01 -10.47
C ASP A 52 -20.20 0.31 -10.98
N TRP A 53 -19.46 1.03 -10.14
CA TRP A 53 -18.80 2.26 -10.54
C TRP A 53 -17.70 2.05 -11.60
N ASN A 54 -17.03 0.89 -11.60
CA ASN A 54 -16.13 0.55 -12.71
C ASN A 54 -16.90 0.32 -14.01
N ALA A 55 -18.02 -0.39 -13.96
CA ALA A 55 -18.86 -0.64 -15.12
C ALA A 55 -19.46 0.65 -15.71
N GLU A 56 -19.72 1.64 -14.84
CA GLU A 56 -20.24 2.96 -15.22
C GLU A 56 -19.12 3.95 -15.65
N HIS A 57 -17.85 3.58 -15.62
CA HIS A 57 -16.71 4.48 -15.79
C HIS A 57 -16.71 5.66 -14.80
N ARG A 58 -17.22 5.43 -13.61
CA ARG A 58 -17.33 6.39 -12.50
C ARG A 58 -16.07 6.35 -11.64
N LEU A 59 -15.50 7.52 -11.36
CA LEU A 59 -14.33 7.66 -10.50
C LEU A 59 -14.71 7.36 -9.05
N GLN A 60 -14.11 6.30 -8.50
CA GLN A 60 -14.43 5.83 -7.15
C GLN A 60 -13.61 6.54 -6.08
N GLY A 61 -12.30 6.58 -6.28
CA GLY A 61 -11.36 7.15 -5.33
C GLY A 61 -11.47 6.52 -3.95
N ALA A 62 -11.61 7.38 -2.93
CA ALA A 62 -11.76 6.99 -1.54
C ALA A 62 -13.17 6.51 -1.16
N ASN A 63 -14.17 6.62 -2.06
CA ASN A 63 -15.51 6.10 -1.79
C ASN A 63 -15.48 4.58 -1.61
N ASP A 64 -16.19 4.12 -0.58
CA ASP A 64 -16.23 2.70 -0.22
C ASP A 64 -17.35 2.00 -1.00
N THR A 65 -16.99 1.36 -2.09
CA THR A 65 -17.86 0.60 -2.98
C THR A 65 -17.57 -0.90 -2.87
N HIS A 66 -18.59 -1.73 -3.11
CA HIS A 66 -18.52 -3.17 -3.05
C HIS A 66 -18.30 -3.81 -4.43
N LEU A 67 -17.85 -5.06 -4.45
CA LEU A 67 -17.79 -5.85 -5.67
C LEU A 67 -19.20 -6.10 -6.20
N ASN A 68 -19.36 -5.98 -7.53
CA ASN A 68 -20.55 -6.50 -8.20
C ASN A 68 -20.40 -7.99 -8.53
N GLY A 69 -21.41 -8.59 -9.19
CA GLY A 69 -21.37 -10.01 -9.54
C GLY A 69 -20.16 -10.38 -10.43
N THR A 70 -19.81 -9.51 -11.39
CA THR A 70 -18.62 -9.70 -12.24
C THR A 70 -17.34 -9.64 -11.40
N GLY A 71 -17.25 -8.69 -10.46
CA GLY A 71 -16.07 -8.54 -9.60
C GLY A 71 -15.85 -9.74 -8.68
N ARG A 72 -16.92 -10.33 -8.13
CA ARG A 72 -16.81 -11.58 -7.35
C ARG A 72 -16.31 -12.74 -8.20
N ALA A 73 -16.84 -12.90 -9.41
CA ALA A 73 -16.36 -13.93 -10.34
C ALA A 73 -14.89 -13.71 -10.78
N GLN A 74 -14.44 -12.44 -10.90
CA GLN A 74 -13.04 -12.10 -11.13
C GLN A 74 -12.15 -12.49 -9.94
N ALA A 75 -12.60 -12.23 -8.71
CA ALA A 75 -11.88 -12.62 -7.49
C ALA A 75 -11.79 -14.15 -7.33
N GLU A 76 -12.85 -14.89 -7.68
CA GLU A 76 -12.83 -16.36 -7.71
C GLU A 76 -11.84 -16.91 -8.76
N LYS A 77 -11.79 -16.30 -9.94
CA LYS A 77 -10.77 -16.64 -10.97
C LYS A 77 -9.37 -16.31 -10.47
N LEU A 78 -9.17 -15.20 -9.76
CA LEU A 78 -7.90 -14.87 -9.15
C LEU A 78 -7.50 -15.94 -8.13
N ALA A 79 -8.41 -16.36 -7.23
CA ALA A 79 -8.18 -17.44 -6.28
C ALA A 79 -7.78 -18.75 -6.99
N ALA A 80 -8.48 -19.13 -8.05
CA ALA A 80 -8.15 -20.31 -8.84
C ALA A 80 -6.76 -20.21 -9.51
N ARG A 81 -6.39 -19.03 -10.01
CA ARG A 81 -5.06 -18.80 -10.61
C ARG A 81 -3.94 -18.85 -9.58
N LEU A 82 -4.22 -18.45 -8.34
CA LEU A 82 -3.28 -18.47 -7.21
C LEU A 82 -3.29 -19.82 -6.48
N ALA A 83 -4.12 -20.78 -6.88
CA ALA A 83 -4.15 -22.09 -6.25
C ALA A 83 -2.76 -22.75 -6.35
N GLY A 84 -2.25 -23.21 -5.19
CA GLY A 84 -0.89 -23.76 -5.07
C GLY A 84 0.22 -22.74 -4.79
N VAL A 85 -0.06 -21.43 -4.83
CA VAL A 85 0.86 -20.42 -4.32
C VAL A 85 0.69 -20.31 -2.81
N HIS A 86 1.77 -20.54 -2.07
CA HIS A 86 1.80 -20.33 -0.63
C HIS A 86 2.20 -18.88 -0.33
N PHE A 87 1.34 -18.16 0.38
CA PHE A 87 1.62 -16.78 0.80
C PHE A 87 2.07 -16.75 2.27
N ASP A 88 3.13 -16.00 2.55
CA ASP A 88 3.58 -15.67 3.89
C ASP A 88 2.73 -14.55 4.52
N ALA A 89 2.13 -13.69 3.68
CA ALA A 89 1.22 -12.63 4.09
C ALA A 89 0.30 -12.20 2.95
N VAL A 90 -0.88 -11.68 3.31
CA VAL A 90 -1.83 -11.07 2.38
C VAL A 90 -2.18 -9.67 2.86
N TYR A 91 -2.04 -8.69 2.00
CA TYR A 91 -2.36 -7.30 2.25
C TYR A 91 -3.50 -6.81 1.38
N SER A 92 -4.35 -5.96 1.92
CA SER A 92 -5.38 -5.23 1.17
C SER A 92 -5.39 -3.75 1.57
N SER A 93 -6.11 -2.93 0.83
CA SER A 93 -6.54 -1.62 1.33
C SER A 93 -7.70 -1.78 2.32
N ASN A 94 -8.06 -0.69 3.03
CA ASN A 94 -9.24 -0.68 3.90
C ASN A 94 -10.58 -0.60 3.15
N LEU A 95 -10.58 -0.35 1.82
CA LEU A 95 -11.79 -0.21 1.04
C LEU A 95 -12.43 -1.57 0.76
N ALA A 96 -13.75 -1.66 0.89
CA ALA A 96 -14.52 -2.91 0.83
C ALA A 96 -14.21 -3.73 -0.43
N ARG A 97 -14.19 -3.13 -1.61
CA ARG A 97 -13.87 -3.82 -2.87
C ARG A 97 -12.51 -4.53 -2.87
N SER A 98 -11.50 -3.95 -2.20
CA SER A 98 -10.17 -4.54 -2.08
C SER A 98 -10.17 -5.68 -1.06
N ARG A 99 -10.78 -5.46 0.11
CA ARG A 99 -10.92 -6.50 1.14
C ARG A 99 -11.71 -7.69 0.65
N GLU A 100 -12.88 -7.48 0.03
CA GLU A 100 -13.72 -8.56 -0.53
C GLU A 100 -12.95 -9.39 -1.57
N THR A 101 -12.15 -8.74 -2.41
CA THR A 101 -11.29 -9.44 -3.37
C THR A 101 -10.23 -10.28 -2.65
N ALA A 102 -9.58 -9.71 -1.62
CA ALA A 102 -8.58 -10.40 -0.84
C ALA A 102 -9.18 -11.58 -0.05
N GLU A 103 -10.36 -11.41 0.55
CA GLU A 103 -11.10 -12.46 1.28
C GLU A 103 -11.42 -13.68 0.41
N ILE A 104 -11.66 -13.48 -0.89
CA ILE A 104 -11.88 -14.58 -1.83
C ILE A 104 -10.56 -15.22 -2.24
N ALA A 105 -9.47 -14.45 -2.36
CA ALA A 105 -8.21 -14.87 -2.97
C ALA A 105 -7.09 -15.23 -1.96
N HIS A 106 -7.30 -15.05 -0.65
CA HIS A 106 -6.22 -15.09 0.37
C HIS A 106 -5.63 -16.49 0.66
N GLY A 107 -6.23 -17.56 0.16
CA GLY A 107 -5.70 -18.92 0.36
C GLY A 107 -5.64 -19.38 1.83
N GLY A 108 -6.46 -18.82 2.72
CA GLY A 108 -6.48 -19.15 4.16
C GLY A 108 -5.51 -18.34 5.02
N VAL A 109 -4.71 -17.45 4.44
CA VAL A 109 -3.79 -16.56 5.18
C VAL A 109 -4.55 -15.35 5.72
N PRO A 110 -4.35 -14.92 6.99
CA PRO A 110 -4.96 -13.69 7.51
C PRO A 110 -4.64 -12.48 6.64
N ILE A 111 -5.61 -11.55 6.55
CA ILE A 111 -5.48 -10.36 5.72
C ILE A 111 -5.18 -9.14 6.60
N ASP A 112 -4.06 -8.49 6.32
CA ASP A 112 -3.71 -7.21 6.91
C ASP A 112 -4.20 -6.06 6.01
N SER A 113 -5.20 -5.29 6.50
CA SER A 113 -5.74 -4.15 5.77
C SER A 113 -5.03 -2.86 6.16
N LEU A 114 -4.48 -2.15 5.17
CA LEU A 114 -3.69 -0.95 5.37
C LEU A 114 -4.36 0.25 4.69
N ALA A 115 -4.66 1.31 5.46
CA ALA A 115 -5.22 2.56 4.92
C ALA A 115 -4.27 3.23 3.90
N ASP A 116 -2.97 3.09 4.10
CA ASP A 116 -1.94 3.62 3.20
C ASP A 116 -1.96 2.95 1.79
N LEU A 117 -2.71 1.84 1.62
CA LEU A 117 -2.97 1.19 0.34
C LEU A 117 -4.33 1.56 -0.28
N ASN A 118 -5.13 2.46 0.32
CA ASN A 118 -6.36 2.94 -0.27
C ASN A 118 -6.11 3.61 -1.63
N GLU A 119 -7.14 3.68 -2.48
CA GLU A 119 -7.06 4.42 -3.75
C GLU A 119 -6.95 5.93 -3.48
N ARG A 120 -6.48 6.68 -4.48
CA ARG A 120 -6.39 8.14 -4.46
C ARG A 120 -7.75 8.76 -4.19
N ASP A 121 -7.80 9.75 -3.31
CA ASP A 121 -8.96 10.63 -3.23
C ASP A 121 -8.97 11.57 -4.44
N PHE A 122 -10.00 11.47 -5.28
CA PHE A 122 -10.14 12.29 -6.48
C PHE A 122 -10.83 13.63 -6.24
N GLY A 123 -10.98 14.05 -4.99
CA GLY A 123 -11.54 15.35 -4.62
C GLY A 123 -12.90 15.57 -5.28
N LYS A 124 -13.06 16.72 -5.94
CA LYS A 124 -14.33 17.09 -6.59
C LYS A 124 -14.79 16.11 -7.69
N PHE A 125 -13.87 15.30 -8.23
CA PHE A 125 -14.20 14.35 -9.30
C PHE A 125 -14.69 13.00 -8.77
N GLN A 126 -14.70 12.76 -7.45
CA GLN A 126 -15.26 11.53 -6.91
C GLN A 126 -16.74 11.37 -7.28
N GLY A 127 -17.11 10.23 -7.84
CA GLY A 127 -18.45 9.96 -8.33
C GLY A 127 -18.75 10.49 -9.74
N PHE A 128 -17.82 11.23 -10.36
CA PHE A 128 -17.98 11.70 -11.73
C PHE A 128 -17.87 10.53 -12.73
N VAL A 129 -18.81 10.47 -13.68
CA VAL A 129 -18.74 9.51 -14.80
C VAL A 129 -17.94 10.12 -15.94
N VAL A 130 -16.76 9.58 -16.18
CA VAL A 130 -15.87 10.08 -17.24
C VAL A 130 -16.55 9.97 -18.61
N GLY A 131 -16.61 11.06 -19.33
CA GLY A 131 -17.30 11.15 -20.62
C GLY A 131 -18.75 11.63 -20.55
N SER A 132 -19.36 11.75 -19.34
CA SER A 132 -20.74 12.24 -19.21
C SER A 132 -20.90 13.76 -19.46
N ASP A 133 -19.84 14.52 -19.19
CA ASP A 133 -19.73 15.95 -19.49
C ASP A 133 -18.35 16.23 -20.08
N SER A 134 -18.31 16.87 -21.24
CA SER A 134 -17.06 17.09 -21.99
C SER A 134 -16.10 18.07 -21.30
N ALA A 135 -16.64 19.12 -20.68
CA ALA A 135 -15.82 20.14 -20.01
C ALA A 135 -15.16 19.58 -18.74
N THR A 136 -15.94 18.87 -17.90
CA THR A 136 -15.46 18.22 -16.68
C THR A 136 -14.48 17.09 -17.02
N THR A 137 -14.74 16.32 -18.07
CA THR A 137 -13.83 15.27 -18.55
C THR A 137 -12.50 15.89 -18.99
N ALA A 138 -12.52 16.94 -19.79
CA ALA A 138 -11.29 17.62 -20.25
C ALA A 138 -10.52 18.23 -19.07
N GLU A 139 -11.21 18.78 -18.06
CA GLU A 139 -10.58 19.28 -16.86
C GLU A 139 -9.89 18.17 -16.07
N TYR A 140 -10.59 17.05 -15.83
CA TYR A 140 -10.03 15.88 -15.14
C TYR A 140 -8.79 15.33 -15.87
N GLU A 141 -8.91 15.07 -17.18
CA GLU A 141 -7.81 14.54 -18.00
C GLU A 141 -6.56 15.43 -17.99
N ARG A 142 -6.73 16.75 -17.96
CA ARG A 142 -5.61 17.70 -17.88
C ARG A 142 -4.92 17.68 -16.52
N ARG A 143 -5.66 17.40 -15.43
CA ARG A 143 -5.19 17.55 -14.05
C ARG A 143 -4.75 16.23 -13.41
N LYS A 144 -5.35 15.12 -13.79
CA LYS A 144 -5.21 13.81 -13.10
C LYS A 144 -3.76 13.35 -12.93
N ASP A 145 -2.89 13.69 -13.89
CA ASP A 145 -1.49 13.24 -13.93
C ASP A 145 -0.50 14.30 -13.42
N ALA A 146 -0.99 15.46 -12.98
CA ALA A 146 -0.16 16.51 -12.38
C ALA A 146 0.22 16.11 -10.94
N PRO A 147 1.53 15.93 -10.61
CA PRO A 147 1.95 15.34 -9.35
C PRO A 147 1.48 16.08 -8.10
N GLY A 148 1.46 17.40 -8.14
CA GLY A 148 1.07 18.27 -7.01
C GLY A 148 -0.40 18.67 -6.98
N ASP A 149 -1.23 18.27 -7.96
CA ASP A 149 -2.64 18.66 -8.04
C ASP A 149 -3.51 17.75 -7.14
N ASP A 150 -4.19 18.34 -6.15
CA ASP A 150 -5.06 17.62 -5.21
C ASP A 150 -6.50 17.45 -5.72
N LEU A 151 -6.82 17.92 -6.92
CA LEU A 151 -8.13 17.81 -7.55
C LEU A 151 -9.26 18.50 -6.76
N ASP A 152 -8.94 19.65 -6.16
CA ASP A 152 -9.85 20.48 -5.35
C ASP A 152 -10.40 19.74 -4.11
N GLY A 153 -9.50 19.45 -3.18
CA GLY A 153 -9.81 18.88 -1.87
C GLY A 153 -9.70 17.37 -1.76
N GLY A 154 -9.08 16.72 -2.74
CA GLY A 154 -8.68 15.33 -2.67
C GLY A 154 -7.21 15.15 -2.29
N GLU A 155 -6.54 14.23 -2.94
CA GLU A 155 -5.15 13.88 -2.68
C GLU A 155 -4.29 14.09 -3.94
N SER A 156 -3.13 14.74 -3.80
CA SER A 156 -2.17 14.83 -4.91
C SER A 156 -1.48 13.48 -5.16
N LEU A 157 -0.92 13.27 -6.36
CA LEU A 157 -0.15 12.06 -6.64
C LEU A 157 1.08 11.93 -5.74
N GLU A 158 1.69 13.05 -5.33
CA GLU A 158 2.83 13.06 -4.41
C GLU A 158 2.42 12.61 -3.01
N GLN A 159 1.29 13.07 -2.48
CA GLN A 159 0.73 12.64 -1.20
C GLN A 159 0.37 11.15 -1.23
N HIS A 160 -0.33 10.71 -2.30
CA HIS A 160 -0.67 9.31 -2.51
C HIS A 160 0.60 8.44 -2.55
N PHE A 161 1.60 8.83 -3.32
CA PHE A 161 2.87 8.10 -3.42
C PHE A 161 3.60 8.04 -2.07
N ALA A 162 3.60 9.12 -1.30
CA ALA A 162 4.24 9.15 0.01
C ALA A 162 3.63 8.12 0.98
N ARG A 163 2.28 7.99 1.03
CA ARG A 163 1.65 6.98 1.90
C ARG A 163 1.84 5.54 1.37
N VAL A 164 1.75 5.33 0.05
CA VAL A 164 2.04 4.02 -0.55
C VAL A 164 3.47 3.56 -0.23
N ARG A 165 4.45 4.45 -0.32
CA ARG A 165 5.83 4.16 0.08
C ARG A 165 5.95 3.75 1.54
N ARG A 166 5.27 4.45 2.47
CA ARG A 166 5.27 4.06 3.90
C ARG A 166 4.73 2.65 4.10
N ALA A 167 3.63 2.29 3.41
CA ALA A 167 3.10 0.93 3.44
C ALA A 167 4.14 -0.09 2.95
N LEU A 168 4.74 0.16 1.78
CA LEU A 168 5.74 -0.74 1.19
C LEU A 168 6.99 -0.89 2.06
N GLU A 169 7.48 0.20 2.67
CA GLU A 169 8.60 0.15 3.61
C GLU A 169 8.25 -0.70 4.84
N GLY A 170 7.02 -0.61 5.36
CA GLY A 170 6.52 -1.46 6.44
C GLY A 170 6.48 -2.93 6.04
N ILE A 171 5.84 -3.22 4.91
CA ILE A 171 5.72 -4.58 4.34
C ILE A 171 7.11 -5.20 4.11
N ARG A 172 8.04 -4.48 3.48
CA ARG A 172 9.38 -4.98 3.20
C ARG A 172 10.24 -5.18 4.44
N ARG A 173 9.99 -4.42 5.52
CA ARG A 173 10.62 -4.67 6.82
C ARG A 173 10.07 -5.92 7.49
N ALA A 174 8.77 -6.16 7.39
CA ALA A 174 8.12 -7.36 7.93
C ALA A 174 8.49 -8.61 7.12
N HIS A 175 8.57 -8.47 5.81
CA HIS A 175 8.87 -9.55 4.86
C HIS A 175 10.08 -9.20 3.99
N PRO A 176 11.31 -9.34 4.51
CA PRO A 176 12.52 -9.11 3.70
C PRO A 176 12.70 -10.16 2.59
N THR A 177 12.01 -11.28 2.71
CA THR A 177 11.96 -12.40 1.75
C THR A 177 10.58 -13.04 1.78
N GLY A 178 10.33 -13.99 0.88
CA GLY A 178 9.09 -14.78 0.87
C GLY A 178 8.15 -14.40 -0.25
N THR A 179 6.89 -14.78 -0.12
CA THR A 179 5.86 -14.57 -1.13
C THR A 179 4.64 -13.91 -0.50
N ILE A 180 4.22 -12.77 -1.02
CA ILE A 180 3.07 -12.03 -0.50
C ILE A 180 2.07 -11.71 -1.60
N LEU A 181 0.81 -11.56 -1.22
CA LEU A 181 -0.25 -11.01 -2.08
C LEU A 181 -0.58 -9.60 -1.61
N ILE A 182 -0.68 -8.65 -2.54
CA ILE A 182 -1.25 -7.32 -2.31
C ILE A 182 -2.44 -7.15 -3.24
N VAL A 183 -3.61 -6.86 -2.67
CA VAL A 183 -4.80 -6.48 -3.42
C VAL A 183 -5.01 -4.97 -3.26
N GLY A 184 -4.84 -4.24 -4.34
CA GLY A 184 -4.92 -2.78 -4.34
C GLY A 184 -5.88 -2.25 -5.38
N HIS A 185 -5.54 -1.10 -5.95
CA HIS A 185 -6.37 -0.33 -6.87
C HIS A 185 -5.55 0.08 -8.10
N GLY A 186 -6.22 0.65 -9.11
CA GLY A 186 -5.57 1.01 -10.36
C GLY A 186 -4.36 1.92 -10.15
N LEU A 187 -4.58 3.10 -9.56
CA LEU A 187 -3.51 4.08 -9.38
C LEU A 187 -2.56 3.70 -8.24
N THR A 188 -3.07 3.15 -7.14
CA THR A 188 -2.24 2.65 -6.04
C THR A 188 -1.23 1.62 -6.53
N ASN A 189 -1.66 0.67 -7.38
CA ASN A 189 -0.78 -0.36 -7.94
C ASN A 189 0.27 0.23 -8.91
N GLN A 190 -0.08 1.26 -9.68
CA GLN A 190 0.90 2.01 -10.48
C GLN A 190 2.00 2.62 -9.60
N LEU A 191 1.62 3.18 -8.44
CA LEU A 191 2.57 3.77 -7.51
C LEU A 191 3.42 2.73 -6.78
N ILE A 192 2.86 1.56 -6.47
CA ILE A 192 3.62 0.40 -5.98
C ILE A 192 4.69 0.00 -7.00
N LEU A 193 4.31 -0.15 -8.28
CA LEU A 193 5.25 -0.47 -9.35
C LEU A 193 6.29 0.63 -9.55
N ARG A 194 5.86 1.91 -9.45
CA ARG A 194 6.78 3.04 -9.50
C ARG A 194 7.89 2.94 -8.46
N ASP A 195 7.54 2.68 -7.19
CA ASP A 195 8.51 2.57 -6.11
C ASP A 195 9.43 1.36 -6.29
N LEU A 196 8.85 0.19 -6.54
CA LEU A 196 9.59 -1.07 -6.62
C LEU A 196 10.55 -1.13 -7.82
N LEU A 197 10.17 -0.52 -8.95
CA LEU A 197 10.93 -0.58 -10.21
C LEU A 197 11.74 0.70 -10.48
N GLY A 198 11.62 1.73 -9.62
CA GLY A 198 12.29 3.02 -9.82
C GLY A 198 11.82 3.78 -11.06
N LEU A 199 10.52 3.73 -11.39
CA LEU A 199 9.98 4.35 -12.61
C LEU A 199 9.83 5.86 -12.46
N THR A 200 9.91 6.58 -13.58
CA THR A 200 9.48 7.99 -13.67
C THR A 200 7.96 8.11 -13.59
N TRP A 201 7.42 9.31 -13.35
CA TRP A 201 5.96 9.56 -13.39
C TRP A 201 5.36 9.13 -14.71
N GLU A 202 5.97 9.55 -15.81
CA GLU A 202 5.52 9.21 -17.17
C GLU A 202 5.43 7.70 -17.40
N LYS A 203 6.48 6.95 -17.03
CA LYS A 203 6.50 5.49 -17.17
C LYS A 203 5.47 4.79 -16.29
N SER A 204 5.29 5.26 -15.04
CA SER A 204 4.28 4.68 -14.16
C SER A 204 2.86 4.96 -14.64
N ASN A 205 2.58 6.17 -15.14
CA ASN A 205 1.26 6.55 -15.66
C ASN A 205 0.88 5.80 -16.94
N ALA A 206 1.85 5.27 -17.67
CA ALA A 206 1.60 4.41 -18.83
C ALA A 206 1.17 2.99 -18.47
N ILE A 207 1.30 2.57 -17.19
CA ILE A 207 0.89 1.25 -16.74
C ILE A 207 -0.62 1.28 -16.44
N SER A 208 -1.36 0.39 -17.06
CA SER A 208 -2.77 0.15 -16.76
C SER A 208 -2.95 -1.30 -16.32
N GLN A 209 -3.71 -1.51 -15.24
CA GLN A 209 -4.05 -2.84 -14.75
C GLN A 209 -5.57 -3.00 -14.74
N ALA A 210 -6.09 -3.97 -15.51
CA ALA A 210 -7.49 -4.35 -15.48
C ALA A 210 -7.85 -5.09 -14.18
N ASN A 211 -9.16 -5.20 -13.86
CA ASN A 211 -9.63 -5.84 -12.63
C ASN A 211 -9.36 -7.36 -12.57
N ASP A 212 -9.02 -7.99 -13.68
CA ASP A 212 -8.70 -9.42 -13.80
C ASP A 212 -7.22 -9.68 -14.08
N GLU A 213 -6.39 -8.63 -14.08
CA GLU A 213 -4.95 -8.75 -14.29
C GLU A 213 -4.19 -8.92 -12.98
N LEU A 214 -3.14 -9.73 -13.04
CA LEU A 214 -2.24 -10.00 -11.93
C LEU A 214 -0.80 -9.76 -12.38
N TYR A 215 -0.06 -9.01 -11.60
CA TYR A 215 1.39 -8.86 -11.76
C TYR A 215 2.14 -9.66 -10.71
N MET A 216 3.33 -10.13 -11.06
CA MET A 216 4.29 -10.68 -10.12
C MET A 216 5.57 -9.88 -10.19
N ILE A 217 6.07 -9.43 -9.05
CA ILE A 217 7.29 -8.64 -8.93
C ILE A 217 8.27 -9.40 -8.02
N GLU A 218 9.51 -9.52 -8.44
CA GLU A 218 10.61 -9.97 -7.58
C GLU A 218 11.53 -8.79 -7.25
N VAL A 219 11.79 -8.59 -5.95
CA VAL A 219 12.71 -7.56 -5.45
C VAL A 219 13.72 -8.20 -4.49
N GLY A 220 14.98 -7.72 -4.52
CA GLY A 220 16.05 -8.25 -3.67
C GLY A 220 16.99 -9.18 -4.42
N GLY A 221 17.72 -10.03 -3.70
CA GLY A 221 18.70 -10.94 -4.28
C GLY A 221 19.91 -10.29 -4.93
N GLY A 222 20.18 -9.01 -4.65
CA GLY A 222 21.28 -8.27 -5.27
C GLY A 222 21.10 -8.01 -6.76
N ARG A 223 19.88 -8.13 -7.30
CA ARG A 223 19.55 -7.92 -8.71
C ARG A 223 18.56 -6.76 -8.86
N ALA A 224 18.46 -6.24 -10.08
CA ALA A 224 17.39 -5.32 -10.43
C ALA A 224 16.02 -6.00 -10.24
N PRO A 225 15.00 -5.26 -9.80
CA PRO A 225 13.64 -5.78 -9.73
C PRO A 225 13.17 -6.31 -11.09
N ARG A 226 12.36 -7.35 -11.08
CA ARG A 226 11.77 -7.96 -12.27
C ARG A 226 10.26 -7.94 -12.18
N LEU A 227 9.58 -7.67 -13.27
CA LEU A 227 8.14 -7.58 -13.37
C LEU A 227 7.64 -8.54 -14.46
N TRP A 228 6.61 -9.30 -14.12
CA TRP A 228 5.87 -10.14 -15.06
C TRP A 228 4.37 -9.89 -14.97
N LYS A 229 3.72 -9.98 -16.11
CA LYS A 229 2.28 -10.15 -16.14
C LYS A 229 1.99 -11.65 -15.93
N TRP A 230 1.27 -11.95 -14.84
CA TRP A 230 0.90 -13.32 -14.52
C TRP A 230 -0.34 -13.72 -15.31
N ILE A 231 -0.16 -14.61 -16.29
CA ILE A 231 -1.25 -15.12 -17.13
C ILE A 231 -1.75 -16.48 -16.61
N GLY A 232 -0.94 -17.20 -15.83
CA GLY A 232 -1.23 -18.50 -15.22
C GLY A 232 0.06 -19.10 -14.65
N PRO A 233 -0.02 -20.23 -13.92
CA PRO A 233 1.14 -20.81 -13.23
C PRO A 233 2.32 -21.14 -14.16
N GLU A 234 2.07 -21.36 -15.44
CA GLU A 234 3.09 -21.69 -16.44
C GLU A 234 3.36 -20.58 -17.45
N ASN A 235 2.64 -19.44 -17.37
CA ASN A 235 2.71 -18.36 -18.34
C ASN A 235 3.02 -17.02 -17.67
N LEU A 236 4.31 -16.72 -17.54
CA LEU A 236 4.83 -15.40 -17.19
C LEU A 236 5.20 -14.67 -18.47
N LYS A 237 4.67 -13.47 -18.68
CA LYS A 237 5.11 -12.57 -19.75
C LYS A 237 5.97 -11.48 -19.12
N ASP A 238 7.24 -11.38 -19.51
CA ASP A 238 8.10 -10.26 -19.16
C ASP A 238 7.49 -8.95 -19.71
N LEU A 239 7.51 -7.88 -18.90
CA LEU A 239 7.02 -6.55 -19.24
C LEU A 239 8.17 -5.55 -19.31
#